data_d6b47d8026109fc6a2dfb7d61ea02bc2
#
_entry.id   d6b47d8026109fc6a2dfb7d61ea02bc2
#
_cell.length_a   1.000
_cell.length_b   1.000
_cell.length_c   1.000
_cell.angle_alpha   90.00
_cell.angle_beta   90.00
_cell.angle_gamma   90.00
#
_symmetry.space_group_name_H-M   'P 1'
#
loop_
_entity.id
_entity.type
_entity.pdbx_description
1 polymer ?
#
loop_
_entity_poly.entity_id
_entity_poly.type
_entity_poly.pdbx_seq_one_letter_code
_entity_poly.pdbx_strand_id
1 'polypeptide(L)'
;EIDKLNKWLFENVNNAVYRAQFAESLQAFADGYETFFTGLDAMEERLADKRFLFGDYVTDSDIRLYTTIARLDVSYSRNIGPCKHRLVDYPNLWGYARDLYQIPAFRHNTYFKDFAASVDLNEADEEYWENTYYDIVVQETDWDTIWKTPTGRESLSKDPAHKFKAEK
;
A
#
# COMPACT_ATOMS: atom_id res chain seq x y z
N GLU A 1 8.46 20.69 4.50
CA GLU A 1 8.77 19.30 4.86
C GLU A 1 7.80 18.32 4.16
N ILE A 2 6.47 18.55 4.20
CA ILE A 2 5.46 17.69 3.53
C ILE A 2 5.77 17.59 2.03
N ASP A 3 5.94 18.70 1.32
CA ASP A 3 6.25 18.70 -0.12
C ASP A 3 7.54 17.96 -0.45
N LYS A 4 8.55 18.08 0.43
CA LYS A 4 9.82 17.36 0.28
C LYS A 4 9.62 15.85 0.39
N LEU A 5 8.84 15.39 1.38
CA LEU A 5 8.53 13.98 1.53
C LEU A 5 7.63 13.49 0.39
N ASN A 6 6.66 14.28 -0.05
CA ASN A 6 5.80 13.94 -1.17
C ASN A 6 6.58 13.71 -2.47
N LYS A 7 7.55 14.58 -2.76
CA LYS A 7 8.44 14.39 -3.91
C LYS A 7 9.23 13.10 -3.78
N TRP A 8 9.81 12.85 -2.61
CA TRP A 8 10.58 11.64 -2.34
C TRP A 8 9.72 10.38 -2.47
N LEU A 9 8.49 10.38 -1.90
CA LEU A 9 7.53 9.28 -2.01
C LEU A 9 7.16 9.01 -3.47
N PHE A 10 6.91 10.07 -4.24
CA PHE A 10 6.62 9.92 -5.66
C PHE A 10 7.76 9.21 -6.39
N GLU A 11 8.99 9.65 -6.20
CA GLU A 11 10.16 9.11 -6.90
C GLU A 11 10.53 7.69 -6.47
N ASN A 12 10.42 7.38 -5.18
CA ASN A 12 10.95 6.14 -4.60
C ASN A 12 9.90 5.09 -4.26
N VAL A 13 8.63 5.45 -4.21
CA VAL A 13 7.53 4.54 -3.89
C VAL A 13 6.46 4.56 -4.99
N ASN A 14 5.72 5.66 -5.13
CA ASN A 14 4.52 5.67 -5.98
C ASN A 14 4.84 5.41 -7.46
N ASN A 15 5.89 6.02 -8.00
CA ASN A 15 6.29 5.86 -9.39
C ASN A 15 7.27 4.68 -9.59
N ALA A 16 7.99 4.29 -8.54
CA ALA A 16 9.00 3.22 -8.65
C ALA A 16 8.38 1.87 -9.02
N VAL A 17 7.22 1.53 -8.46
CA VAL A 17 6.49 0.30 -8.79
C VAL A 17 6.09 0.26 -10.26
N TYR A 18 5.67 1.38 -10.83
CA TYR A 18 5.32 1.49 -12.25
C TYR A 18 6.55 1.42 -13.16
N ARG A 19 7.69 1.98 -12.74
CA ARG A 19 8.95 1.82 -13.48
C ARG A 19 9.39 0.36 -13.56
N ALA A 20 9.15 -0.43 -12.51
CA ALA A 20 9.37 -1.88 -12.57
C ALA A 20 8.34 -2.56 -13.48
N GLN A 21 7.05 -2.28 -13.29
CA GLN A 21 5.97 -2.93 -14.03
C GLN A 21 6.05 -2.73 -15.55
N PHE A 22 6.43 -1.52 -15.99
CA PHE A 22 6.52 -1.14 -17.41
C PHE A 22 7.94 -1.09 -17.94
N ALA A 23 8.88 -1.78 -17.28
CA ALA A 23 10.27 -1.81 -17.69
C ALA A 23 10.44 -2.56 -19.03
N GLU A 24 11.19 -1.97 -19.95
CA GLU A 24 11.48 -2.55 -21.27
C GLU A 24 12.79 -3.37 -21.25
N SER A 25 13.48 -3.48 -20.13
CA SER A 25 14.69 -4.26 -19.96
C SER A 25 14.80 -4.83 -18.55
N LEU A 26 15.57 -5.95 -18.42
CA LEU A 26 15.84 -6.56 -17.12
C LEU A 26 16.50 -5.56 -16.15
N GLN A 27 17.43 -4.73 -16.64
CA GLN A 27 18.11 -3.75 -15.80
C GLN A 27 17.12 -2.68 -15.31
N ALA A 28 16.28 -2.14 -16.19
CA ALA A 28 15.27 -1.16 -15.80
C ALA A 28 14.25 -1.74 -14.80
N PHE A 29 13.87 -3.01 -14.97
CA PHE A 29 13.05 -3.72 -14.01
C PHE A 29 13.74 -3.80 -12.64
N ALA A 30 14.98 -4.29 -12.61
CA ALA A 30 15.74 -4.44 -11.37
C ALA A 30 15.92 -3.10 -10.64
N ASP A 31 16.24 -2.03 -11.37
CA ASP A 31 16.41 -0.69 -10.81
C ASP A 31 15.10 -0.16 -10.20
N GLY A 32 13.98 -0.33 -10.92
CA GLY A 32 12.64 0.06 -10.43
C GLY A 32 12.21 -0.75 -9.22
N TYR A 33 12.41 -2.06 -9.26
CA TYR A 33 12.09 -3.00 -8.18
C TYR A 33 12.89 -2.68 -6.91
N GLU A 34 14.22 -2.52 -7.01
CA GLU A 34 15.08 -2.21 -5.87
C GLU A 34 14.74 -0.82 -5.29
N THR A 35 14.51 0.17 -6.14
CA THR A 35 14.09 1.51 -5.70
C THR A 35 12.79 1.44 -4.89
N PHE A 36 11.80 0.68 -5.35
CA PHE A 36 10.52 0.54 -4.69
C PHE A 36 10.64 -0.08 -3.30
N PHE A 37 11.33 -1.22 -3.19
CA PHE A 37 11.47 -1.90 -1.90
C PHE A 37 12.38 -1.14 -0.92
N THR A 38 13.45 -0.50 -1.39
CA THR A 38 14.25 0.41 -0.57
C THR A 38 13.40 1.59 -0.07
N GLY A 39 12.49 2.08 -0.90
CA GLY A 39 11.51 3.10 -0.50
C GLY A 39 10.58 2.63 0.61
N LEU A 40 10.07 1.40 0.52
CA LEU A 40 9.24 0.80 1.58
C LEU A 40 10.03 0.57 2.86
N ASP A 41 11.27 0.07 2.77
CA ASP A 41 12.16 -0.13 3.92
C ASP A 41 12.38 1.20 4.68
N ALA A 42 12.62 2.30 3.96
CA ALA A 42 12.77 3.62 4.57
C ALA A 42 11.48 4.11 5.26
N MET A 43 10.31 3.79 4.72
CA MET A 43 9.03 4.13 5.36
C MET A 43 8.72 3.23 6.55
N GLU A 44 9.10 1.97 6.51
CA GLU A 44 9.04 1.04 7.64
C GLU A 44 9.83 1.59 8.84
N GLU A 45 11.07 2.02 8.59
CA GLU A 45 11.93 2.64 9.61
C GLU A 45 11.34 3.94 10.16
N ARG A 46 10.83 4.82 9.27
CA ARG A 46 10.24 6.09 9.65
C ARG A 46 9.02 5.93 10.57
N LEU A 47 8.27 4.86 10.42
CA LEU A 47 7.03 4.59 11.15
C LEU A 47 7.26 3.78 12.45
N ALA A 48 8.49 3.44 12.78
CA ALA A 48 8.79 2.64 13.97
C ALA A 48 8.37 3.33 15.28
N ASP A 49 8.53 4.65 15.36
CA ASP A 49 8.25 5.46 16.55
C ASP A 49 7.17 6.54 16.35
N LYS A 50 6.53 6.56 15.17
CA LYS A 50 5.51 7.55 14.80
C LYS A 50 4.24 6.86 14.36
N ARG A 51 3.10 7.40 14.78
CA ARG A 51 1.80 6.90 14.33
C ARG A 51 1.57 7.15 12.84
N PHE A 52 1.84 8.39 12.40
CA PHE A 52 1.76 8.84 11.01
C PHE A 52 3.09 9.43 10.56
N LEU A 53 3.26 9.71 9.27
CA LEU A 53 4.53 10.12 8.68
C LEU A 53 5.14 11.40 9.32
N PHE A 54 4.30 12.26 9.88
CA PHE A 54 4.72 13.47 10.61
C PHE A 54 4.32 13.47 12.11
N GLY A 55 4.04 12.31 12.68
CA GLY A 55 3.73 12.14 14.10
C GLY A 55 2.25 11.93 14.38
N ASP A 56 1.59 12.90 15.02
CA ASP A 56 0.26 12.71 15.61
C ASP A 56 -0.92 12.94 14.63
N TYR A 57 -0.65 13.50 13.44
CA TYR A 57 -1.69 13.92 12.50
C TYR A 57 -1.49 13.32 11.12
N VAL A 58 -2.58 12.94 10.48
CA VAL A 58 -2.60 12.56 9.07
C VAL A 58 -2.30 13.78 8.20
N THR A 59 -1.43 13.61 7.23
CA THR A 59 -1.02 14.64 6.25
C THR A 59 -1.24 14.14 4.82
N ASP A 60 -1.04 15.02 3.84
CA ASP A 60 -1.08 14.64 2.41
C ASP A 60 -0.07 13.52 2.09
N SER A 61 1.08 13.48 2.78
CA SER A 61 2.06 12.41 2.60
C SER A 61 1.50 11.03 2.96
N ASP A 62 0.67 10.96 4.01
CA ASP A 62 0.04 9.70 4.43
C ASP A 62 -0.96 9.20 3.37
N ILE A 63 -1.72 10.11 2.76
CA ILE A 63 -2.64 9.77 1.67
C ILE A 63 -1.87 9.20 0.48
N ARG A 64 -0.75 9.83 0.10
CA ARG A 64 0.10 9.41 -1.02
C ARG A 64 0.74 8.04 -0.80
N LEU A 65 1.26 7.79 0.39
CA LEU A 65 1.84 6.48 0.72
C LEU A 65 0.75 5.41 0.75
N TYR A 66 -0.38 5.71 1.41
CA TYR A 66 -1.48 4.78 1.57
C TYR A 66 -2.00 4.24 0.23
N THR A 67 -2.19 5.09 -0.77
CA THR A 67 -2.72 4.67 -2.08
C THR A 67 -1.85 3.61 -2.75
N THR A 68 -0.54 3.62 -2.52
CA THR A 68 0.39 2.61 -3.05
C THR A 68 0.40 1.34 -2.21
N ILE A 69 0.55 1.46 -0.89
CA ILE A 69 0.66 0.27 -0.03
C ILE A 69 -0.66 -0.51 0.07
N ALA A 70 -1.81 0.15 -0.07
CA ALA A 70 -3.10 -0.53 -0.13
C ALA A 70 -3.24 -1.46 -1.35
N ARG A 71 -2.47 -1.23 -2.40
CA ARG A 71 -2.44 -2.03 -3.62
C ARG A 71 -1.34 -3.09 -3.64
N LEU A 72 -0.41 -3.07 -2.70
CA LEU A 72 0.78 -3.92 -2.77
C LEU A 72 0.41 -5.40 -2.86
N ASP A 73 -0.28 -5.92 -1.86
CA ASP A 73 -0.62 -7.34 -1.79
C ASP A 73 -1.81 -7.73 -2.69
N VAL A 74 -2.61 -6.74 -3.10
CA VAL A 74 -3.83 -6.97 -3.89
C VAL A 74 -3.57 -6.92 -5.40
N SER A 75 -2.65 -6.07 -5.84
CA SER A 75 -2.43 -5.79 -7.26
C SER A 75 -0.97 -5.81 -7.67
N TYR A 76 -0.11 -5.01 -7.02
CA TYR A 76 1.26 -4.83 -7.50
C TYR A 76 2.10 -6.11 -7.43
N SER A 77 1.89 -6.94 -6.42
CA SER A 77 2.56 -8.23 -6.30
C SER A 77 2.36 -9.14 -7.52
N ARG A 78 1.19 -9.08 -8.14
CA ARG A 78 0.91 -9.78 -9.39
C ARG A 78 1.74 -9.23 -10.56
N ASN A 79 1.85 -7.91 -10.62
CA ASN A 79 2.39 -7.22 -11.79
C ASN A 79 3.92 -7.19 -11.84
N ILE A 80 4.58 -7.11 -10.68
CA ILE A 80 6.04 -7.03 -10.59
C ILE A 80 6.71 -8.37 -10.24
N GLY A 81 5.93 -9.46 -10.24
CA GLY A 81 6.42 -10.79 -9.94
C GLY A 81 6.62 -11.05 -8.45
N PRO A 82 7.41 -12.07 -8.06
CA PRO A 82 7.63 -12.40 -6.66
C PRO A 82 8.18 -11.22 -5.88
N CYS A 83 7.40 -10.72 -4.94
CA CYS A 83 7.80 -9.59 -4.12
C CYS A 83 8.89 -9.97 -3.12
N LYS A 84 9.83 -9.07 -2.92
CA LYS A 84 10.82 -9.16 -1.85
C LYS A 84 10.14 -9.32 -0.50
N HIS A 85 9.11 -8.49 -0.26
CA HIS A 85 8.23 -8.57 0.89
C HIS A 85 6.78 -8.27 0.48
N ARG A 86 5.81 -8.88 1.19
CA ARG A 86 4.42 -8.46 1.18
C ARG A 86 4.25 -7.31 2.16
N LEU A 87 3.15 -6.56 2.08
CA LEU A 87 2.86 -5.52 3.05
C LEU A 87 2.80 -6.08 4.49
N VAL A 88 2.25 -7.27 4.66
CA VAL A 88 2.14 -7.94 5.96
C VAL A 88 3.50 -8.31 6.59
N ASP A 89 4.56 -8.34 5.80
CA ASP A 89 5.93 -8.64 6.27
C ASP A 89 6.63 -7.40 6.85
N TYR A 90 6.02 -6.21 6.71
CA TYR A 90 6.49 -4.94 7.27
C TYR A 90 5.65 -4.56 8.50
N PRO A 91 6.08 -4.84 9.72
CA PRO A 91 5.25 -4.68 10.91
C PRO A 91 4.73 -3.26 11.13
N ASN A 92 5.56 -2.23 10.88
CA ASN A 92 5.16 -0.83 11.04
C ASN A 92 4.26 -0.34 9.92
N LEU A 93 4.64 -0.61 8.65
CA LEU A 93 3.82 -0.26 7.49
C LEU A 93 2.47 -1.00 7.50
N TRP A 94 2.46 -2.27 7.85
CA TRP A 94 1.23 -3.04 7.96
C TRP A 94 0.32 -2.52 9.08
N GLY A 95 0.88 -2.23 10.25
CA GLY A 95 0.15 -1.60 11.34
C GLY A 95 -0.39 -0.23 10.95
N TYR A 96 0.44 0.61 10.31
CA TYR A 96 0.10 1.94 9.83
C TYR A 96 -1.01 1.92 8.76
N ALA A 97 -0.93 1.03 7.79
CA ALA A 97 -1.94 0.89 6.75
C ALA A 97 -3.32 0.57 7.34
N ARG A 98 -3.37 -0.35 8.29
CA ARG A 98 -4.61 -0.71 9.00
C ARG A 98 -5.09 0.39 9.94
N ASP A 99 -4.19 1.14 10.58
CA ASP A 99 -4.56 2.29 11.42
C ASP A 99 -5.25 3.39 10.57
N LEU A 100 -4.71 3.70 9.40
CA LEU A 100 -5.37 4.59 8.44
C LEU A 100 -6.71 4.02 7.97
N TYR A 101 -6.80 2.72 7.72
CA TYR A 101 -8.05 2.07 7.30
C TYR A 101 -9.16 2.14 8.36
N GLN A 102 -8.83 2.29 9.65
CA GLN A 102 -9.85 2.54 10.69
C GLN A 102 -10.55 3.91 10.49
N ILE A 103 -9.91 4.86 9.83
CA ILE A 103 -10.47 6.18 9.54
C ILE A 103 -11.52 6.03 8.41
N PRO A 104 -12.79 6.46 8.63
CA PRO A 104 -13.85 6.27 7.65
C PRO A 104 -13.52 6.82 6.26
N ALA A 105 -12.83 7.97 6.18
CA ALA A 105 -12.44 8.57 4.91
C ALA A 105 -11.50 7.68 4.07
N PHE A 106 -10.61 6.92 4.69
CA PHE A 106 -9.77 5.95 4.00
C PHE A 106 -10.56 4.70 3.64
N ARG A 107 -11.26 4.11 4.61
CA ARG A 107 -12.00 2.87 4.42
C ARG A 107 -13.06 2.97 3.34
N HIS A 108 -13.87 4.03 3.34
CA HIS A 108 -14.96 4.20 2.39
C HIS A 108 -14.48 4.51 0.96
N ASN A 109 -13.20 4.80 0.78
CA ASN A 109 -12.56 5.04 -0.52
C ASN A 109 -11.54 3.96 -0.90
N THR A 110 -11.55 2.81 -0.23
CA THR A 110 -10.68 1.68 -0.53
C THR A 110 -11.52 0.49 -1.00
N TYR A 111 -11.49 0.23 -2.30
CA TYR A 111 -12.26 -0.83 -2.96
C TYR A 111 -11.30 -1.93 -3.41
N PHE A 112 -10.98 -2.86 -2.52
CA PHE A 112 -9.96 -3.90 -2.79
C PHE A 112 -10.25 -4.73 -4.04
N LYS A 113 -11.52 -5.06 -4.28
CA LYS A 113 -11.91 -5.83 -5.47
C LYS A 113 -11.65 -5.08 -6.78
N ASP A 114 -11.72 -3.74 -6.76
CA ASP A 114 -11.44 -2.92 -7.93
C ASP A 114 -9.92 -2.77 -8.20
N PHE A 115 -9.08 -3.06 -7.20
CA PHE A 115 -7.62 -3.08 -7.37
C PHE A 115 -7.12 -4.41 -7.92
N ALA A 116 -7.83 -5.50 -7.63
CA ALA A 116 -7.49 -6.83 -8.06
C ALA A 116 -7.71 -7.02 -9.55
N ALA A 117 -7.02 -7.97 -10.16
CA ALA A 117 -7.32 -8.39 -11.50
C ALA A 117 -8.74 -8.96 -11.56
N SER A 118 -9.47 -8.66 -12.62
CA SER A 118 -10.74 -9.33 -12.90
C SER A 118 -10.52 -10.83 -13.03
N VAL A 119 -11.39 -11.62 -12.43
CA VAL A 119 -11.36 -13.08 -12.55
C VAL A 119 -12.67 -13.50 -13.20
N ASP A 120 -12.59 -14.07 -14.39
CA ASP A 120 -13.70 -14.78 -15.00
C ASP A 120 -13.48 -16.28 -14.78
N LEU A 121 -14.42 -16.90 -14.07
CA LEU A 121 -14.43 -18.35 -13.82
C LEU A 121 -15.21 -19.11 -14.89
N ASN A 122 -15.62 -18.44 -15.96
CA ASN A 122 -16.29 -19.07 -17.08
C ASN A 122 -15.25 -19.73 -18.00
N GLU A 123 -15.17 -21.06 -17.95
CA GLU A 123 -14.20 -21.86 -18.70
C GLU A 123 -14.27 -21.67 -20.23
N ALA A 124 -15.31 -21.03 -20.74
CA ALA A 124 -15.47 -20.75 -22.17
C ALA A 124 -14.78 -19.46 -22.62
N ASP A 125 -14.34 -18.61 -21.71
CA ASP A 125 -13.72 -17.33 -21.99
C ASP A 125 -12.20 -17.39 -22.05
N GLU A 126 -11.59 -16.69 -23.04
CA GLU A 126 -10.14 -16.59 -23.16
C GLU A 126 -9.50 -15.97 -21.90
N GLU A 127 -10.17 -15.02 -21.26
CA GLU A 127 -9.70 -14.37 -20.02
C GLU A 127 -9.54 -15.36 -18.85
N TYR A 128 -10.31 -16.45 -18.82
CA TYR A 128 -10.14 -17.49 -17.80
C TYR A 128 -8.71 -18.05 -17.76
N TRP A 129 -8.07 -18.22 -18.90
CA TRP A 129 -6.73 -18.77 -19.01
C TRP A 129 -5.61 -17.77 -18.68
N GLU A 130 -5.94 -16.47 -18.64
CA GLU A 130 -5.02 -15.42 -18.26
C GLU A 130 -4.96 -15.24 -16.73
N ASN A 131 -5.96 -15.73 -15.99
CA ASN A 131 -5.99 -15.67 -14.55
C ASN A 131 -5.09 -16.74 -13.92
N THR A 132 -4.45 -16.36 -12.83
CA THR A 132 -3.69 -17.27 -11.98
C THR A 132 -4.49 -17.65 -10.74
N TYR A 133 -4.08 -18.73 -10.06
CA TYR A 133 -4.66 -19.09 -8.78
C TYR A 133 -4.55 -17.95 -7.76
N TYR A 134 -3.49 -17.16 -7.84
CA TYR A 134 -3.31 -15.96 -7.02
C TYR A 134 -4.45 -14.94 -7.23
N ASP A 135 -4.84 -14.69 -8.48
CA ASP A 135 -5.93 -13.75 -8.78
C ASP A 135 -7.25 -14.21 -8.15
N ILE A 136 -7.54 -15.50 -8.22
CA ILE A 136 -8.74 -16.10 -7.59
C ILE A 136 -8.71 -15.90 -6.08
N VAL A 137 -7.58 -16.22 -5.42
CA VAL A 137 -7.42 -16.06 -3.97
C VAL A 137 -7.57 -14.59 -3.56
N VAL A 138 -7.00 -13.67 -4.33
CA VAL A 138 -7.11 -12.22 -4.07
C VAL A 138 -8.55 -11.75 -4.15
N GLN A 139 -9.32 -12.21 -5.15
CA GLN A 139 -10.74 -11.85 -5.32
C GLN A 139 -11.64 -12.43 -4.22
N GLU A 140 -11.34 -13.61 -3.73
CA GLU A 140 -12.12 -14.29 -2.69
C GLU A 140 -11.73 -13.86 -1.26
N THR A 141 -10.58 -13.20 -1.09
CA THR A 141 -10.11 -12.76 0.22
C THR A 141 -10.99 -11.65 0.79
N ASP A 142 -11.41 -11.81 2.05
CA ASP A 142 -12.10 -10.75 2.80
C ASP A 142 -11.12 -9.71 3.33
N TRP A 143 -10.65 -8.85 2.42
CA TRP A 143 -9.71 -7.79 2.74
C TRP A 143 -10.26 -6.81 3.78
N ASP A 144 -11.55 -6.51 3.73
CA ASP A 144 -12.18 -5.58 4.68
C ASP A 144 -12.04 -6.06 6.13
N THR A 145 -12.35 -7.33 6.39
CA THR A 145 -12.17 -7.92 7.72
C THR A 145 -10.71 -7.92 8.16
N ILE A 146 -9.78 -8.27 7.27
CA ILE A 146 -8.33 -8.30 7.57
C ILE A 146 -7.84 -6.89 7.93
N TRP A 147 -8.20 -5.88 7.14
CA TRP A 147 -7.73 -4.51 7.32
C TRP A 147 -8.40 -3.79 8.48
N LYS A 148 -9.57 -4.23 8.93
CA LYS A 148 -10.24 -3.72 10.14
C LYS A 148 -9.61 -4.17 11.47
N THR A 149 -8.68 -5.12 11.44
CA THR A 149 -8.04 -5.61 12.66
C THR A 149 -7.31 -4.47 13.39
N PRO A 150 -7.58 -4.24 14.69
CA PRO A 150 -6.93 -3.21 15.48
C PRO A 150 -5.39 -3.35 15.48
N THR A 151 -4.71 -2.22 15.58
CA THR A 151 -3.24 -2.16 15.46
C THR A 151 -2.53 -1.77 16.76
N GLY A 152 -3.21 -1.07 17.65
CA GLY A 152 -2.62 -0.50 18.87
C GLY A 152 -1.68 0.71 18.61
N ARG A 153 -1.61 1.21 17.36
CA ARG A 153 -0.72 2.34 17.01
C ARG A 153 -1.15 3.67 17.61
N GLU A 154 -2.36 3.75 18.14
CA GLU A 154 -2.86 4.90 18.91
C GLU A 154 -1.92 5.26 20.06
N SER A 155 -1.24 4.27 20.64
CA SER A 155 -0.27 4.46 21.71
C SER A 155 0.98 5.26 21.29
N LEU A 156 1.27 5.37 20.02
CA LEU A 156 2.35 6.17 19.46
C LEU A 156 1.99 7.67 19.31
N SER A 157 0.74 8.03 19.50
CA SER A 157 0.25 9.40 19.39
C SER A 157 0.02 10.02 20.76
N LYS A 158 0.37 11.31 20.91
CA LYS A 158 0.04 12.10 22.09
C LYS A 158 -1.44 12.51 22.12
N ASP A 159 -2.06 12.63 20.94
CA ASP A 159 -3.48 12.81 20.76
C ASP A 159 -4.02 11.64 19.91
N PRO A 160 -4.60 10.62 20.55
CA PRO A 160 -5.07 9.42 19.86
C PRO A 160 -6.27 9.68 18.93
N ALA A 161 -6.91 10.84 19.00
CA ALA A 161 -7.98 11.20 18.09
C ALA A 161 -7.42 11.48 16.67
N HIS A 162 -8.13 10.99 15.64
CA HIS A 162 -7.84 11.29 14.25
C HIS A 162 -8.29 12.71 13.91
N LYS A 163 -7.55 13.70 14.38
CA LYS A 163 -7.88 15.09 14.10
C LYS A 163 -7.08 15.58 12.91
N PHE A 164 -7.79 16.02 11.88
CA PHE A 164 -7.22 17.00 10.97
C PHE A 164 -7.02 18.29 11.76
N LYS A 165 -5.87 18.96 11.65
CA LYS A 165 -5.74 20.31 12.18
C LYS A 165 -6.86 21.14 11.56
N ALA A 166 -7.79 21.59 12.36
CA ALA A 166 -8.70 22.63 11.93
C ALA A 166 -7.83 23.85 11.57
N GLU A 167 -7.93 24.31 10.33
CA GLU A 167 -7.37 25.60 9.96
C GLU A 167 -8.01 26.65 10.91
N LYS A 168 -7.15 27.45 11.54
CA LYS A 168 -7.60 28.57 12.36
C LYS A 168 -8.04 29.72 11.48
#